data_07356f0807b746e10c532fa245868116
#
_entry.id   07356f0807b746e10c532fa245868116
#
_cell.length_a   1.000
_cell.length_b   1.000
_cell.length_c   1.000
_cell.angle_alpha   90.00
_cell.angle_beta   90.00
_cell.angle_gamma   90.00
#
_symmetry.space_group_name_H-M   'P 1'
#
loop_
_entity.id
_entity.type
_entity.pdbx_description
1 polymer ?
#
loop_
_entity_poly.entity_id
_entity_poly.type
_entity_poly.pdbx_seq_one_letter_code
_entity_poly.pdbx_strand_id
1 'polypeptide(L)'
;MGNLFKHSLSIRSRQTMVDITKIIEEDIIQSGVKDGIVVVYCPHTTAGITINENAAPDVVHDLIYGFEKAYPTEDKNYRHFEGNSHAHMKSSTMGASQTLIISEGKFILGRWQDIYFCEFDGSRNRNFFVKIISG
;
A
#
# COMPACT_ATOMS: atom_id res chain seq x y z
N MET A 1 -17.25 -5.34 16.40
CA MET A 1 -16.69 -5.41 16.35
C MET A 1 -15.83 -5.97 15.60
N GLY A 2 -15.41 -6.50 15.49
CA GLY A 2 -14.62 -7.04 14.70
C GLY A 2 -13.33 -6.62 14.58
N ASN A 3 -12.65 -7.18 13.74
CA ASN A 3 -11.24 -6.93 13.55
C ASN A 3 -11.03 -6.00 12.36
N LEU A 4 -11.63 -4.81 12.47
CA LEU A 4 -11.44 -3.76 11.48
C LEU A 4 -10.63 -2.63 12.12
N PHE A 5 -9.52 -2.28 11.50
CA PHE A 5 -8.64 -1.22 11.98
C PHE A 5 -8.51 -0.16 10.89
N LYS A 6 -8.60 1.10 11.27
CA LYS A 6 -8.40 2.22 10.37
C LYS A 6 -7.14 2.97 10.80
N HIS A 7 -6.25 3.21 9.86
CA HIS A 7 -5.01 3.93 10.11
C HIS A 7 -4.91 5.17 9.23
N SER A 8 -4.22 6.18 9.74
CA SER A 8 -3.98 7.43 9.02
C SER A 8 -2.50 7.64 8.83
N LEU A 9 -2.12 8.15 7.66
CA LEU A 9 -0.75 8.49 7.33
C LEU A 9 -0.70 9.94 6.88
N SER A 10 0.28 10.69 7.38
CA SER A 10 0.57 12.03 6.90
C SER A 10 1.77 11.94 5.98
N ILE A 11 1.54 12.03 4.68
CA ILE A 11 2.57 11.82 3.67
C ILE A 11 3.00 13.17 3.11
N ARG A 12 4.31 13.44 3.14
CA ARG A 12 4.87 14.71 2.72
C ARG A 12 5.49 14.69 1.34
N SER A 13 5.80 13.51 0.81
CA SER A 13 6.42 13.34 -0.50
C SER A 13 5.37 13.26 -1.59
N ARG A 14 5.71 13.68 -2.80
CA ARG A 14 4.81 13.54 -3.94
C ARG A 14 4.61 12.09 -4.32
N GLN A 15 5.68 11.32 -4.36
CA GLN A 15 5.63 9.89 -4.63
C GLN A 15 6.57 9.19 -3.66
N THR A 16 6.07 8.17 -2.99
CA THR A 16 6.86 7.41 -2.02
C THR A 16 6.17 6.08 -1.71
N MET A 17 6.90 5.19 -1.09
CA MET A 17 6.37 3.93 -0.55
C MET A 17 6.64 3.91 0.94
N VAL A 18 5.58 3.81 1.73
CA VAL A 18 5.66 3.80 3.20
C VAL A 18 5.49 2.37 3.69
N ASP A 19 6.47 1.87 4.44
CA ASP A 19 6.40 0.52 5.01
C ASP A 19 5.38 0.52 6.14
N ILE A 20 4.33 -0.27 6.01
CA ILE A 20 3.25 -0.38 6.99
C ILE A 20 3.20 -1.76 7.65
N THR A 21 4.22 -2.57 7.43
CA THR A 21 4.26 -3.96 7.91
C THR A 21 4.04 -4.05 9.41
N LYS A 22 4.73 -3.24 10.21
CA LYS A 22 4.62 -3.30 11.67
C LYS A 22 3.25 -2.89 12.18
N ILE A 23 2.60 -1.96 11.50
CA ILE A 23 1.24 -1.54 11.86
C ILE A 23 0.29 -2.73 11.74
N ILE A 24 0.43 -3.49 10.64
CA ILE A 24 -0.43 -4.65 10.39
C ILE A 24 -0.10 -5.79 11.34
N GLU A 25 1.19 -6.00 11.67
CA GLU A 25 1.58 -6.99 12.68
C GLU A 25 0.88 -6.72 14.02
N GLU A 26 0.87 -5.47 14.44
CA GLU A 26 0.21 -5.07 15.69
C GLU A 26 -1.29 -5.31 15.65
N ASP A 27 -1.92 -5.05 14.51
CA ASP A 27 -3.35 -5.30 14.33
C ASP A 27 -3.66 -6.79 14.48
N ILE A 28 -2.83 -7.65 13.88
CA ILE A 28 -3.00 -9.11 13.99
C ILE A 28 -2.88 -9.55 15.45
N ILE A 29 -1.86 -9.05 16.16
CA ILE A 29 -1.67 -9.38 17.58
C ILE A 29 -2.89 -8.94 18.37
N GLN A 30 -3.35 -7.72 18.17
CA GLN A 30 -4.50 -7.18 18.89
C GLN A 30 -5.78 -7.97 18.58
N SER A 31 -5.94 -8.46 17.36
CA SER A 31 -7.11 -9.23 16.97
C SER A 31 -7.20 -10.57 17.67
N GLY A 32 -6.07 -11.14 18.04
CA GLY A 32 -5.99 -12.48 18.61
C GLY A 32 -6.21 -13.60 17.61
N VAL A 33 -6.37 -13.30 16.34
CA VAL A 33 -6.57 -14.32 15.30
C VAL A 33 -5.27 -15.08 15.05
N LYS A 34 -5.34 -16.40 15.09
CA LYS A 34 -4.18 -17.26 14.88
C LYS A 34 -4.15 -17.86 13.48
N ASP A 35 -5.31 -18.11 12.89
CA ASP A 35 -5.45 -18.63 11.53
C ASP A 35 -6.51 -17.83 10.80
N GLY A 36 -6.21 -17.44 9.58
CA GLY A 36 -7.15 -16.67 8.79
C GLY A 36 -6.47 -15.86 7.70
N ILE A 37 -7.07 -14.75 7.36
CA ILE A 37 -6.51 -13.83 6.37
C ILE A 37 -6.58 -12.41 6.89
N VAL A 38 -5.70 -11.56 6.37
CA VAL A 38 -5.75 -10.12 6.58
C VAL A 38 -5.85 -9.44 5.24
N VAL A 39 -6.80 -8.52 5.12
CA VAL A 39 -6.98 -7.67 3.94
C VAL A 39 -6.51 -6.27 4.28
N VAL A 40 -5.61 -5.73 3.48
CA VAL A 40 -5.09 -4.36 3.61
C VAL A 40 -5.66 -3.56 2.45
N TYR A 41 -6.43 -2.52 2.73
CA TYR A 41 -7.19 -1.82 1.72
C TYR A 41 -6.91 -0.31 1.71
N CYS A 42 -6.68 0.22 0.51
CA CYS A 42 -6.45 1.64 0.26
C CYS A 42 -7.71 2.24 -0.37
N PRO A 43 -8.40 3.17 0.32
CA PRO A 43 -9.64 3.78 -0.19
C PRO A 43 -9.37 5.05 -1.00
N HIS A 44 -8.32 5.05 -1.80
CA HIS A 44 -7.93 6.23 -2.59
C HIS A 44 -7.66 5.84 -4.04
N THR A 45 -7.80 6.81 -4.94
CA THR A 45 -7.63 6.58 -6.38
C THR A 45 -6.25 6.97 -6.91
N THR A 46 -5.40 7.55 -6.06
CA THR A 46 -4.04 7.98 -6.44
C THR A 46 -2.98 7.41 -5.50
N ALA A 47 -3.30 6.32 -4.85
CA ALA A 47 -2.41 5.56 -3.96
C ALA A 47 -2.78 4.09 -4.06
N GLY A 48 -1.96 3.21 -3.50
CA GLY A 48 -2.23 1.77 -3.54
C GLY A 48 -1.45 1.00 -2.50
N ILE A 49 -1.62 -0.32 -2.51
CA ILE A 49 -0.94 -1.23 -1.57
C ILE A 49 -0.15 -2.25 -2.37
N THR A 50 1.10 -2.45 -2.02
CA THR A 50 1.91 -3.51 -2.64
C THR A 50 2.71 -4.28 -1.59
N ILE A 51 3.22 -5.44 -2.00
CA ILE A 51 4.12 -6.27 -1.21
C ILE A 51 5.38 -6.44 -2.04
N ASN A 52 6.50 -5.94 -1.56
CA ASN A 52 7.76 -6.04 -2.28
C ASN A 52 8.95 -5.87 -1.33
N GLU A 53 10.08 -5.58 -1.88
CA GLU A 53 11.39 -5.61 -1.23
C GLU A 53 11.49 -4.78 0.05
N ASN A 54 12.03 -5.39 1.10
CA ASN A 54 12.17 -4.75 2.40
C ASN A 54 13.62 -4.37 2.78
N ALA A 55 14.60 -4.82 2.02
CA ALA A 55 16.00 -4.66 2.43
C ALA A 55 16.77 -3.63 1.63
N ALA A 56 16.54 -3.57 0.32
CA ALA A 56 17.30 -2.69 -0.56
C ALA A 56 16.47 -1.46 -0.95
N PRO A 57 16.79 -0.27 -0.41
CA PRO A 57 16.07 0.97 -0.76
C PRO A 57 16.09 1.28 -2.26
N ASP A 58 17.09 0.78 -2.96
CA ASP A 58 17.19 0.97 -4.41
C ASP A 58 16.01 0.38 -5.16
N VAL A 59 15.40 -0.69 -4.66
CA VAL A 59 14.24 -1.31 -5.32
C VAL A 59 13.05 -0.36 -5.27
N VAL A 60 12.82 0.30 -4.13
CA VAL A 60 11.75 1.30 -4.01
C VAL A 60 12.00 2.46 -4.98
N HIS A 61 13.24 2.94 -5.02
CA HIS A 61 13.64 3.98 -5.96
C HIS A 61 13.33 3.55 -7.40
N ASP A 62 13.73 2.34 -7.76
CA ASP A 62 13.57 1.84 -9.13
C ASP A 62 12.11 1.59 -9.50
N LEU A 63 11.29 1.16 -8.53
CA LEU A 63 9.85 1.01 -8.77
C LEU A 63 9.20 2.35 -9.10
N ILE A 64 9.51 3.38 -8.32
CA ILE A 64 8.97 4.73 -8.56
C ILE A 64 9.46 5.26 -9.89
N TYR A 65 10.75 5.09 -10.18
CA TYR A 65 11.34 5.52 -11.45
C TYR A 65 10.71 4.79 -12.64
N GLY A 66 10.56 3.48 -12.53
CA GLY A 66 9.97 2.67 -13.59
C GLY A 66 8.52 3.03 -13.87
N PHE A 67 7.74 3.27 -12.82
CA PHE A 67 6.36 3.70 -12.98
C PHE A 67 6.26 5.10 -13.59
N GLU A 68 7.21 5.97 -13.29
CA GLU A 68 7.25 7.29 -13.91
C GLU A 68 7.52 7.19 -15.42
N LYS A 69 8.36 6.23 -15.82
CA LYS A 69 8.61 5.99 -17.26
C LYS A 69 7.38 5.41 -17.95
N ALA A 70 6.68 4.48 -17.30
CA ALA A 70 5.49 3.84 -17.87
C ALA A 70 4.30 4.80 -17.91
N TYR A 71 4.14 5.60 -16.87
CA TYR A 71 3.03 6.56 -16.72
C TYR A 71 3.62 7.90 -16.32
N PRO A 72 4.16 8.67 -17.27
CA PRO A 72 4.82 9.93 -16.95
C PRO A 72 3.85 10.93 -16.30
N THR A 73 4.37 11.72 -15.40
CA THR A 73 3.60 12.75 -14.69
C THR A 73 2.93 13.70 -15.69
N GLU A 74 3.65 14.05 -16.74
CA GLU A 74 3.11 14.96 -17.76
C GLU A 74 3.07 14.28 -19.11
N ASP A 75 1.92 14.39 -19.75
CA ASP A 75 1.73 13.90 -21.12
C ASP A 75 0.64 14.77 -21.74
N LYS A 76 0.94 15.34 -22.91
CA LYS A 76 0.02 16.26 -23.58
C LYS A 76 -1.32 15.66 -23.95
N ASN A 77 -1.42 14.34 -23.96
CA ASN A 77 -2.64 13.64 -24.31
C ASN A 77 -3.53 13.32 -23.09
N TYR A 78 -3.05 13.58 -21.88
CA TYR A 78 -3.88 13.41 -20.68
C TYR A 78 -4.98 14.48 -20.70
N ARG A 79 -6.19 14.09 -20.30
CA ARG A 79 -7.36 14.97 -20.33
C ARG A 79 -7.82 15.46 -18.96
N HIS A 80 -7.37 14.78 -17.89
CA HIS A 80 -7.85 15.14 -16.56
C HIS A 80 -7.27 16.48 -16.12
N PHE A 81 -8.16 17.42 -15.76
CA PHE A 81 -7.74 18.79 -15.47
C PHE A 81 -6.90 18.94 -14.20
N GLU A 82 -6.98 18.00 -13.28
CA GLU A 82 -6.20 18.07 -12.04
C GLU A 82 -4.71 17.76 -12.25
N GLY A 83 -4.33 17.27 -13.40
CA GLY A 83 -2.93 17.01 -13.72
C GLY A 83 -2.32 15.80 -13.04
N ASN A 84 -3.14 14.90 -12.51
CA ASN A 84 -2.67 13.73 -11.79
C ASN A 84 -3.09 12.40 -12.43
N SER A 85 -3.33 12.39 -13.74
CA SER A 85 -3.68 11.15 -14.46
C SER A 85 -2.66 10.05 -14.25
N HIS A 86 -1.36 10.39 -14.22
CA HIS A 86 -0.31 9.41 -13.97
C HIS A 86 -0.51 8.67 -12.66
N ALA A 87 -0.95 9.38 -11.63
CA ALA A 87 -1.17 8.81 -10.30
C ALA A 87 -2.34 7.83 -10.28
N HIS A 88 -3.40 8.13 -11.03
CA HIS A 88 -4.53 7.21 -11.19
C HIS A 88 -4.11 5.93 -11.90
N MET A 89 -3.27 6.03 -12.91
CA MET A 89 -2.79 4.85 -13.63
C MET A 89 -1.84 4.02 -12.76
N LYS A 90 -0.94 4.67 -12.04
CA LYS A 90 -0.02 4.00 -11.11
C LYS A 90 -0.80 3.28 -10.01
N SER A 91 -1.81 3.94 -9.45
CA SER A 91 -2.68 3.37 -8.44
C SER A 91 -3.40 2.13 -8.95
N SER A 92 -3.96 2.19 -10.16
CA SER A 92 -4.65 1.06 -10.78
C SER A 92 -3.71 -0.12 -11.01
N THR A 93 -2.47 0.16 -11.41
CA THR A 93 -1.47 -0.88 -11.65
C THR A 93 -1.02 -1.54 -10.35
N MET A 94 -0.82 -0.74 -9.30
CA MET A 94 -0.40 -1.24 -8.00
C MET A 94 -1.50 -2.04 -7.32
N GLY A 95 -2.72 -1.58 -7.43
CA GLY A 95 -3.89 -2.20 -6.82
C GLY A 95 -4.29 -1.56 -5.50
N ALA A 96 -5.57 -1.69 -5.18
CA ALA A 96 -6.15 -1.07 -3.99
C ALA A 96 -6.01 -1.93 -2.74
N SER A 97 -5.79 -3.23 -2.87
CA SER A 97 -5.72 -4.11 -1.71
C SER A 97 -4.77 -5.27 -1.93
N GLN A 98 -4.28 -5.80 -0.80
CA GLN A 98 -3.52 -7.05 -0.78
C GLN A 98 -4.09 -7.92 0.32
N THR A 99 -4.05 -9.23 0.11
CA THR A 99 -4.50 -10.21 1.10
C THR A 99 -3.31 -11.09 1.49
N LEU A 100 -3.14 -11.29 2.80
CA LEU A 100 -2.10 -12.17 3.30
C LEU A 100 -2.72 -13.26 4.16
N ILE A 101 -2.01 -14.35 4.27
CA ILE A 101 -2.42 -15.50 5.07
C ILE A 101 -1.86 -15.33 6.49
N ILE A 102 -2.71 -15.58 7.49
CA ILE A 102 -2.31 -15.61 8.89
C ILE A 102 -2.21 -17.06 9.31
N SER A 103 -1.08 -17.45 9.87
CA SER A 103 -0.86 -18.77 10.42
C SER A 103 -0.03 -18.65 11.69
N GLU A 104 -0.45 -19.34 12.74
CA GLU A 104 0.21 -19.29 14.04
C GLU A 104 0.36 -17.87 14.59
N GLY A 105 -0.63 -17.02 14.31
CA GLY A 105 -0.68 -15.65 14.81
C GLY A 105 0.18 -14.64 14.05
N LYS A 106 0.73 -15.05 12.90
CA LYS A 106 1.59 -14.19 12.09
C LYS A 106 1.17 -14.26 10.63
N PHE A 107 1.36 -13.16 9.89
CA PHE A 107 1.15 -13.25 8.44
C PHE A 107 2.34 -13.96 7.81
N ILE A 108 2.08 -14.63 6.70
CA ILE A 108 3.11 -15.31 5.93
C ILE A 108 3.66 -14.34 4.91
N LEU A 109 4.89 -13.91 5.10
CA LEU A 109 5.65 -13.11 4.16
C LEU A 109 6.94 -13.82 3.82
N GLY A 110 7.39 -13.69 2.58
CA GLY A 110 8.72 -14.08 2.22
C GLY A 110 9.75 -13.25 2.98
N ARG A 111 10.98 -13.76 3.05
CA ARG A 111 12.07 -13.11 3.78
C ARG A 111 12.31 -11.66 3.36
N TRP A 112 12.12 -11.38 2.07
CA TRP A 112 12.44 -10.08 1.51
C TRP A 112 11.20 -9.24 1.22
N GLN A 113 10.04 -9.62 1.75
CA GLN A 113 8.78 -8.92 1.53
C GLN A 113 8.38 -8.08 2.73
N ASP A 114 7.95 -6.86 2.46
CA ASP A 114 7.19 -6.03 3.40
C ASP A 114 5.97 -5.47 2.68
N ILE A 115 5.05 -4.91 3.45
CA ILE A 115 3.81 -4.35 2.93
C ILE A 115 3.98 -2.83 2.87
N TYR A 116 3.66 -2.25 1.72
CA TYR A 116 3.84 -0.81 1.49
C TYR A 116 2.56 -0.13 1.10
N PHE A 117 2.36 1.06 1.67
CA PHE A 117 1.40 2.02 1.17
C PHE A 117 2.13 2.89 0.14
N CYS A 118 1.62 2.91 -1.09
CA CYS A 118 2.27 3.61 -2.20
C CYS A 118 1.54 4.90 -2.50
N GLU A 119 2.22 6.03 -2.37
CA GLU A 119 1.67 7.36 -2.64
C GLU A 119 2.14 7.84 -4.00
N PHE A 120 1.22 8.29 -4.84
CA PHE A 120 1.55 8.80 -6.17
C PHE A 120 1.13 10.25 -6.41
N ASP A 121 0.45 10.88 -5.45
CA ASP A 121 -0.06 12.25 -5.60
C ASP A 121 -0.04 13.01 -4.27
N GLY A 122 1.11 12.96 -3.57
CA GLY A 122 1.29 13.68 -2.30
C GLY A 122 1.64 15.16 -2.53
N SER A 123 1.71 15.92 -1.48
CA SER A 123 1.57 15.50 -0.10
C SER A 123 0.10 15.49 0.31
N ARG A 124 -0.28 14.48 1.05
CA ARG A 124 -1.68 14.32 1.48
C ARG A 124 -1.76 13.56 2.80
N ASN A 125 -2.91 13.69 3.45
CA ASN A 125 -3.28 12.79 4.52
C ASN A 125 -4.05 11.63 3.89
N ARG A 126 -3.63 10.42 4.22
CA ARG A 126 -4.22 9.19 3.65
C ARG A 126 -4.71 8.29 4.76
N ASN A 127 -5.63 7.40 4.39
CA ASN A 127 -6.11 6.34 5.28
C ASN A 127 -5.90 5.00 4.63
N PHE A 128 -5.77 3.95 5.43
CA PHE A 128 -5.91 2.59 4.94
C PHE A 128 -6.61 1.76 6.01
N PHE A 129 -7.21 0.68 5.58
CA PHE A 129 -7.96 -0.21 6.45
C PHE A 129 -7.31 -1.59 6.50
N VAL A 130 -7.41 -2.22 7.64
CA VAL A 130 -6.96 -3.59 7.85
C VAL A 130 -8.14 -4.37 8.38
N LYS A 131 -8.54 -5.41 7.65
CA LYS A 131 -9.62 -6.31 8.07
C LYS A 131 -9.04 -7.68 8.29
N ILE A 132 -9.28 -8.24 9.47
CA ILE A 132 -8.74 -9.56 9.83
C ILE A 132 -9.91 -10.52 9.97
N ILE A 133 -9.83 -11.64 9.27
CA ILE A 133 -10.88 -12.65 9.21
C ILE A 133 -10.32 -13.97 9.68
N SER A 134 -10.94 -14.54 10.70
CA SER A 134 -10.58 -15.85 11.22
C SER A 134 -11.12 -16.95 10.32
N GLY A 135 -10.33 -17.98 10.09
CA GLY A 135 -10.80 -19.07 9.21
C GLY A 135 -9.87 -20.24 9.04
#